data_f9c976a949a189835b3613f6916d64bd
#
_entry.id   f9c976a949a189835b3613f6916d64bd
#
_cell.length_a   1.000
_cell.length_b   1.000
_cell.length_c   1.000
_cell.angle_alpha   90.00
_cell.angle_beta   90.00
_cell.angle_gamma   90.00
#
_symmetry.space_group_name_H-M   'P 1'
#
loop_
_entity.id
_entity.type
_entity.pdbx_description
1 polymer ?
#
loop_
_entity_poly.entity_id
_entity_poly.type
_entity_poly.pdbx_seq_one_letter_code
_entity_poly.pdbx_strand_id
1 'polypeptide(L)'
;MTAEPLTPSAVAPGSEYAATASEAYRAALAVIESVEPRIAAATRKELADQRDSLKLIASENYASPAVLLTMGTWFSDKYAEGTIGHRFYAACQNVDTVEALAAEHARELFGAPYAYVQPHSGIDANLVAYWAILATRIETPGLAEFGAKNVNDLSEADWESLRAKLGSQRLLGMSLDTGGHLTHGFRPNISGKMFHQRQYGTD
;
A
#
# COMPACT_ATOMS: atom_id res chain seq x y z
N MET A 1 2.98 -30.50 4.14
CA MET A 1 2.74 -30.48 2.70
C MET A 1 3.59 -29.35 2.14
N THR A 2 4.67 -29.68 1.47
CA THR A 2 5.55 -28.71 0.80
C THR A 2 4.81 -28.23 -0.46
N ALA A 3 4.41 -26.96 -0.50
CA ALA A 3 3.85 -26.36 -1.69
C ALA A 3 4.93 -26.33 -2.78
N GLU A 4 4.64 -26.85 -3.98
CA GLU A 4 5.49 -26.63 -5.14
C GLU A 4 5.57 -25.13 -5.44
N PRO A 5 6.76 -24.60 -5.78
CA PRO A 5 6.88 -23.21 -6.15
C PRO A 5 6.08 -22.95 -7.43
N LEU A 6 5.15 -22.00 -7.37
CA LEU A 6 4.40 -21.51 -8.51
C LEU A 6 5.38 -20.82 -9.47
N THR A 7 5.79 -21.54 -10.53
CA THR A 7 6.51 -20.91 -11.63
C THR A 7 5.56 -19.96 -12.37
N PRO A 8 5.85 -18.65 -12.49
CA PRO A 8 5.04 -17.76 -13.30
C PRO A 8 5.08 -18.25 -14.75
N SER A 9 3.96 -18.72 -15.27
CA SER A 9 3.81 -18.97 -16.70
C SER A 9 3.90 -17.61 -17.41
N ALA A 10 5.03 -17.33 -18.03
CA ALA A 10 5.20 -16.16 -18.88
C ALA A 10 4.31 -16.33 -20.12
N VAL A 11 3.15 -15.68 -20.12
CA VAL A 11 2.23 -15.69 -21.26
C VAL A 11 2.73 -14.69 -22.30
N ALA A 12 3.15 -15.19 -23.46
CA ALA A 12 3.69 -14.37 -24.54
C ALA A 12 2.63 -13.40 -25.12
N PRO A 13 3.01 -12.18 -25.57
CA PRO A 13 2.12 -11.25 -26.26
C PRO A 13 1.50 -11.93 -27.51
N GLY A 14 0.18 -11.83 -27.67
CA GLY A 14 -0.55 -12.48 -28.77
C GLY A 14 -1.17 -13.84 -28.43
N SER A 15 -1.06 -14.27 -27.18
CA SER A 15 -1.63 -15.51 -26.69
C SER A 15 -3.15 -15.40 -26.43
N GLU A 16 -3.79 -16.54 -26.16
CA GLU A 16 -5.16 -16.67 -25.69
C GLU A 16 -5.48 -15.72 -24.52
N TYR A 17 -4.53 -15.47 -23.62
CA TYR A 17 -4.64 -14.48 -22.53
C TYR A 17 -4.96 -13.06 -23.04
N ALA A 18 -4.26 -12.58 -24.07
CA ALA A 18 -4.48 -11.22 -24.59
C ALA A 18 -5.85 -11.08 -25.24
N ALA A 19 -6.32 -12.11 -25.96
CA ALA A 19 -7.65 -12.16 -26.55
C ALA A 19 -8.74 -12.14 -25.45
N THR A 20 -8.61 -13.02 -24.47
CA THR A 20 -9.53 -13.13 -23.33
C THR A 20 -9.59 -11.82 -22.51
N ALA A 21 -8.45 -11.19 -22.24
CA ALA A 21 -8.40 -9.90 -21.56
C ALA A 21 -9.11 -8.80 -22.37
N SER A 22 -8.92 -8.76 -23.69
CA SER A 22 -9.59 -7.79 -24.57
C SER A 22 -11.11 -7.97 -24.59
N GLU A 23 -11.59 -9.20 -24.54
CA GLU A 23 -13.03 -9.51 -24.44
C GLU A 23 -13.61 -9.10 -23.11
N ALA A 24 -12.92 -9.39 -22.00
CA ALA A 24 -13.34 -9.01 -20.66
C ALA A 24 -13.47 -7.48 -20.53
N TYR A 25 -12.48 -6.71 -21.03
CA TYR A 25 -12.55 -5.25 -21.01
C TYR A 25 -13.67 -4.69 -21.89
N ARG A 26 -13.89 -5.27 -23.06
CA ARG A 26 -15.02 -4.84 -23.91
C ARG A 26 -16.36 -5.05 -23.20
N ALA A 27 -16.55 -6.20 -22.57
CA ALA A 27 -17.76 -6.49 -21.81
C ALA A 27 -17.93 -5.56 -20.60
N ALA A 28 -16.87 -5.37 -19.81
CA ALA A 28 -16.88 -4.47 -18.65
C ALA A 28 -17.20 -3.01 -19.06
N LEU A 29 -16.57 -2.51 -20.13
CA LEU A 29 -16.84 -1.15 -20.64
C LEU A 29 -18.28 -1.00 -21.18
N ALA A 30 -18.85 -2.04 -21.76
CA ALA A 30 -20.25 -2.00 -22.19
C ALA A 30 -21.22 -1.89 -21.00
N VAL A 31 -20.94 -2.58 -19.90
CA VAL A 31 -21.71 -2.43 -18.65
C VAL A 31 -21.60 -1.00 -18.10
N ILE A 32 -20.39 -0.44 -18.03
CA ILE A 32 -20.17 0.93 -17.56
C ILE A 32 -20.89 1.92 -18.49
N GLU A 33 -20.79 1.74 -19.80
CA GLU A 33 -21.42 2.60 -20.80
C GLU A 33 -22.94 2.63 -20.70
N SER A 34 -23.56 1.49 -20.32
CA SER A 34 -25.00 1.43 -20.12
C SER A 34 -25.52 2.25 -18.93
N VAL A 35 -24.63 2.55 -17.98
CA VAL A 35 -24.95 3.32 -16.76
C VAL A 35 -24.47 4.78 -16.90
N GLU A 36 -23.22 4.98 -17.30
CA GLU A 36 -22.61 6.31 -17.44
C GLU A 36 -21.64 6.33 -18.65
N PRO A 37 -22.14 6.72 -19.83
CA PRO A 37 -21.34 6.72 -21.06
C PRO A 37 -20.08 7.58 -21.00
N ARG A 38 -20.10 8.67 -20.22
CA ARG A 38 -18.95 9.58 -20.10
C ARG A 38 -17.76 8.91 -19.41
N ILE A 39 -18.01 8.01 -18.43
CA ILE A 39 -16.96 7.25 -17.76
C ILE A 39 -16.35 6.23 -18.75
N ALA A 40 -17.18 5.52 -19.50
CA ALA A 40 -16.68 4.58 -20.51
C ALA A 40 -15.85 5.29 -21.59
N ALA A 41 -16.30 6.46 -22.05
CA ALA A 41 -15.56 7.27 -23.00
C ALA A 41 -14.21 7.76 -22.44
N ALA A 42 -14.18 8.26 -21.21
CA ALA A 42 -12.95 8.69 -20.53
C ALA A 42 -11.96 7.53 -20.37
N THR A 43 -12.44 6.34 -19.97
CA THR A 43 -11.59 5.14 -19.82
C THR A 43 -10.97 4.70 -21.15
N ARG A 44 -11.74 4.73 -22.25
CA ARG A 44 -11.21 4.42 -23.60
C ARG A 44 -10.18 5.47 -24.03
N LYS A 45 -10.46 6.74 -23.75
CA LYS A 45 -9.51 7.82 -24.08
C LYS A 45 -8.22 7.69 -23.29
N GLU A 46 -8.30 7.41 -22.00
CA GLU A 46 -7.12 7.20 -21.16
C GLU A 46 -6.24 6.07 -21.70
N LEU A 47 -6.85 4.95 -22.11
CA LEU A 47 -6.10 3.85 -22.72
C LEU A 47 -5.40 4.28 -24.02
N ALA A 48 -6.07 5.09 -24.87
CA ALA A 48 -5.46 5.62 -26.08
C ALA A 48 -4.29 6.56 -25.75
N ASP A 49 -4.49 7.50 -24.83
CA ASP A 49 -3.48 8.45 -24.40
C ASP A 49 -2.23 7.74 -23.82
N GLN A 50 -2.43 6.67 -23.05
CA GLN A 50 -1.32 5.86 -22.51
C GLN A 50 -0.55 5.09 -23.59
N ARG A 51 -1.17 4.75 -24.72
CA ARG A 51 -0.51 4.10 -25.85
C ARG A 51 0.25 5.07 -26.73
N ASP A 52 -0.26 6.30 -26.84
CA ASP A 52 0.27 7.33 -27.73
C ASP A 52 1.33 8.22 -27.06
N SER A 53 1.54 8.08 -25.74
CA SER A 53 2.42 8.93 -24.95
C SER A 53 3.44 8.11 -24.15
N LEU A 54 4.65 8.66 -24.00
CA LEU A 54 5.64 8.13 -23.06
C LEU A 54 5.40 8.73 -21.68
N LYS A 55 5.21 7.85 -20.70
CA LYS A 55 5.13 8.25 -19.30
C LYS A 55 6.51 8.39 -18.70
N LEU A 56 6.91 9.63 -18.40
CA LEU A 56 8.20 9.94 -17.79
C LEU A 56 8.11 10.23 -16.29
N ILE A 57 6.97 9.97 -15.67
CA ILE A 57 6.80 10.02 -14.21
C ILE A 57 7.30 8.70 -13.64
N ALA A 58 8.41 8.75 -12.88
CA ALA A 58 9.11 7.56 -12.41
C ALA A 58 8.27 6.62 -11.52
N SER A 59 7.23 7.14 -10.86
CA SER A 59 6.30 6.37 -10.02
C SER A 59 5.17 5.69 -10.79
N GLU A 60 5.00 5.97 -12.08
CA GLU A 60 3.97 5.33 -12.89
C GLU A 60 4.45 4.03 -13.51
N ASN A 61 3.59 3.01 -13.49
CA ASN A 61 3.83 1.72 -14.12
C ASN A 61 2.54 1.18 -14.74
N TYR A 62 2.68 0.36 -15.78
CA TYR A 62 1.54 -0.30 -16.42
C TYR A 62 1.19 -1.58 -15.68
N ALA A 63 0.00 -1.63 -15.07
CA ALA A 63 -0.51 -2.83 -14.45
C ALA A 63 -0.96 -3.85 -15.52
N SER A 64 -0.78 -5.13 -15.25
CA SER A 64 -1.28 -6.17 -16.14
C SER A 64 -2.82 -6.20 -16.17
N PRO A 65 -3.44 -6.66 -17.27
CA PRO A 65 -4.89 -6.84 -17.33
C PRO A 65 -5.46 -7.65 -16.16
N ALA A 66 -4.78 -8.70 -15.72
CA ALA A 66 -5.20 -9.51 -14.58
C ALA A 66 -5.27 -8.71 -13.28
N VAL A 67 -4.27 -7.87 -13.01
CA VAL A 67 -4.27 -6.99 -11.82
C VAL A 67 -5.44 -6.02 -11.87
N LEU A 68 -5.62 -5.32 -13.00
CA LEU A 68 -6.72 -4.35 -13.17
C LEU A 68 -8.10 -5.00 -13.02
N LEU A 69 -8.31 -6.18 -13.61
CA LEU A 69 -9.57 -6.92 -13.50
C LEU A 69 -9.82 -7.38 -12.06
N THR A 70 -8.78 -7.81 -11.34
CA THR A 70 -8.92 -8.24 -9.94
C THR A 70 -9.36 -7.10 -9.03
N MET A 71 -8.89 -5.88 -9.27
CA MET A 71 -9.26 -4.69 -8.48
C MET A 71 -10.76 -4.35 -8.57
N GLY A 72 -11.44 -4.71 -9.65
CA GLY A 72 -12.87 -4.48 -9.87
C GLY A 72 -13.76 -5.67 -9.52
N THR A 73 -13.32 -6.60 -8.67
CA THR A 73 -14.11 -7.78 -8.29
C THR A 73 -14.90 -7.56 -6.99
N TRP A 74 -15.66 -8.59 -6.58
CA TRP A 74 -16.46 -8.61 -5.34
C TRP A 74 -15.65 -8.43 -4.06
N PHE A 75 -14.33 -8.48 -4.11
CA PHE A 75 -13.48 -8.08 -2.98
C PHE A 75 -13.68 -6.60 -2.59
N SER A 76 -14.11 -5.76 -3.53
CA SER A 76 -14.44 -4.36 -3.27
C SER A 76 -15.63 -4.17 -2.30
N ASP A 77 -16.49 -5.20 -2.17
CA ASP A 77 -17.64 -5.20 -1.27
C ASP A 77 -17.27 -5.72 0.15
N LYS A 78 -16.02 -6.18 0.33
CA LYS A 78 -15.62 -6.90 1.53
C LYS A 78 -14.94 -6.00 2.56
N TYR A 79 -15.48 -6.02 3.76
CA TYR A 79 -14.84 -5.45 4.94
C TYR A 79 -14.01 -6.53 5.65
N ALA A 80 -12.67 -6.32 5.78
CA ALA A 80 -11.73 -7.34 6.26
C ALA A 80 -10.70 -6.79 7.25
N GLU A 81 -11.17 -6.00 8.21
CA GLU A 81 -10.36 -5.44 9.28
C GLU A 81 -9.64 -6.53 10.07
N GLY A 82 -8.36 -6.30 10.37
CA GLY A 82 -7.47 -7.24 11.03
C GLY A 82 -6.37 -7.76 10.10
N THR A 83 -5.79 -8.89 10.44
CA THR A 83 -4.70 -9.51 9.69
C THR A 83 -5.04 -10.96 9.35
N ILE A 84 -4.23 -11.60 8.50
CA ILE A 84 -4.40 -12.99 8.08
C ILE A 84 -4.60 -13.90 9.32
N GLY A 85 -5.70 -14.63 9.35
CA GLY A 85 -6.07 -15.52 10.46
C GLY A 85 -6.56 -14.81 11.74
N HIS A 86 -6.53 -13.48 11.78
CA HIS A 86 -6.93 -12.64 12.93
C HIS A 86 -7.84 -11.50 12.46
N ARG A 87 -9.00 -11.83 11.88
CA ARG A 87 -10.00 -10.85 11.41
C ARG A 87 -11.04 -10.57 12.49
N PHE A 88 -11.51 -9.33 12.53
CA PHE A 88 -12.62 -8.95 13.42
C PHE A 88 -13.97 -9.47 12.92
N TYR A 89 -14.08 -9.76 11.62
CA TYR A 89 -15.32 -10.19 10.97
C TYR A 89 -15.21 -11.59 10.40
N ALA A 90 -16.34 -12.30 10.35
CA ALA A 90 -16.44 -13.62 9.76
C ALA A 90 -16.32 -13.58 8.22
N ALA A 91 -16.11 -14.74 7.63
CA ALA A 91 -16.08 -14.96 6.18
C ALA A 91 -14.99 -14.15 5.44
N CYS A 92 -13.80 -14.02 6.03
CA CYS A 92 -12.64 -13.35 5.42
C CYS A 92 -11.61 -14.32 4.83
N GLN A 93 -11.89 -15.61 4.73
CA GLN A 93 -10.93 -16.64 4.29
C GLN A 93 -10.39 -16.37 2.88
N ASN A 94 -11.23 -15.90 1.97
CA ASN A 94 -10.81 -15.58 0.61
C ASN A 94 -9.89 -14.35 0.58
N VAL A 95 -10.13 -13.35 1.44
CA VAL A 95 -9.25 -12.21 1.62
C VAL A 95 -7.90 -12.65 2.19
N ASP A 96 -7.92 -13.53 3.19
CA ASP A 96 -6.71 -14.12 3.76
C ASP A 96 -5.87 -14.82 2.71
N THR A 97 -6.50 -15.57 1.80
CA THR A 97 -5.81 -16.24 0.69
C THR A 97 -5.10 -15.23 -0.22
N VAL A 98 -5.79 -14.17 -0.65
CA VAL A 98 -5.21 -13.15 -1.55
C VAL A 98 -4.10 -12.38 -0.86
N GLU A 99 -4.31 -11.99 0.40
CA GLU A 99 -3.32 -11.24 1.18
C GLU A 99 -2.07 -12.09 1.48
N ALA A 100 -2.25 -13.38 1.79
CA ALA A 100 -1.13 -14.31 2.01
C ALA A 100 -0.29 -14.48 0.74
N LEU A 101 -0.91 -14.70 -0.42
CA LEU A 101 -0.22 -14.81 -1.71
C LEU A 101 0.51 -13.51 -2.05
N ALA A 102 -0.11 -12.35 -1.84
CA ALA A 102 0.54 -11.06 -2.09
C ALA A 102 1.77 -10.86 -1.20
N ALA A 103 1.69 -11.22 0.08
CA ALA A 103 2.82 -11.14 1.01
C ALA A 103 3.94 -12.13 0.65
N GLU A 104 3.59 -13.34 0.20
CA GLU A 104 4.55 -14.34 -0.27
C GLU A 104 5.33 -13.83 -1.49
N HIS A 105 4.63 -13.38 -2.53
CA HIS A 105 5.25 -12.83 -3.73
C HIS A 105 6.10 -11.59 -3.45
N ALA A 106 5.66 -10.71 -2.56
CA ALA A 106 6.45 -9.54 -2.16
C ALA A 106 7.75 -9.97 -1.44
N ARG A 107 7.68 -10.95 -0.54
CA ARG A 107 8.86 -11.49 0.13
C ARG A 107 9.87 -12.09 -0.85
N GLU A 108 9.38 -12.89 -1.80
CA GLU A 108 10.22 -13.50 -2.83
C GLU A 108 10.87 -12.44 -3.73
N LEU A 109 10.08 -11.48 -4.22
CA LEU A 109 10.54 -10.44 -5.13
C LEU A 109 11.63 -9.56 -4.51
N PHE A 110 11.48 -9.20 -3.24
CA PHE A 110 12.41 -8.30 -2.53
C PHE A 110 13.45 -9.03 -1.69
N GLY A 111 13.43 -10.37 -1.62
CA GLY A 111 14.31 -11.15 -0.76
C GLY A 111 14.16 -10.81 0.72
N ALA A 112 12.96 -10.38 1.13
CA ALA A 112 12.66 -9.91 2.48
C ALA A 112 12.13 -11.05 3.37
N PRO A 113 12.46 -11.08 4.67
CA PRO A 113 11.93 -12.09 5.58
C PRO A 113 10.43 -11.90 5.87
N TYR A 114 9.94 -10.67 5.75
CA TYR A 114 8.54 -10.30 6.01
C TYR A 114 8.06 -9.28 4.97
N ALA A 115 6.75 -9.29 4.69
CA ALA A 115 6.08 -8.29 3.89
C ALA A 115 4.71 -7.97 4.48
N TYR A 116 4.34 -6.71 4.47
CA TYR A 116 3.03 -6.21 4.86
C TYR A 116 2.40 -5.51 3.66
N VAL A 117 1.27 -6.00 3.19
CA VAL A 117 0.68 -5.65 1.89
C VAL A 117 -0.66 -4.92 1.96
N GLN A 118 -1.08 -4.50 3.16
CA GLN A 118 -2.35 -3.78 3.35
C GLN A 118 -2.33 -2.27 3.02
N PRO A 119 -1.18 -1.56 2.96
CA PRO A 119 -1.21 -0.14 2.62
C PRO A 119 -1.84 0.12 1.26
N HIS A 120 -2.70 1.14 1.18
CA HIS A 120 -3.41 1.51 -0.05
C HIS A 120 -2.60 2.46 -0.95
N SER A 121 -1.52 3.02 -0.43
CA SER A 121 -0.65 3.94 -1.15
C SER A 121 0.77 3.94 -0.57
N GLY A 122 1.72 4.55 -1.28
CA GLY A 122 3.09 4.71 -0.78
C GLY A 122 3.17 5.55 0.49
N ILE A 123 2.30 6.55 0.67
CA ILE A 123 2.24 7.33 1.93
C ILE A 123 1.72 6.47 3.08
N ASP A 124 0.73 5.62 2.86
CA ASP A 124 0.23 4.71 3.89
C ASP A 124 1.32 3.72 4.30
N ALA A 125 2.08 3.19 3.34
CA ALA A 125 3.22 2.31 3.62
C ALA A 125 4.27 3.03 4.48
N ASN A 126 4.61 4.28 4.16
CA ASN A 126 5.54 5.07 4.97
C ASN A 126 4.99 5.39 6.36
N LEU A 127 3.69 5.69 6.49
CA LEU A 127 3.06 5.90 7.80
C LEU A 127 3.12 4.65 8.67
N VAL A 128 2.82 3.48 8.09
CA VAL A 128 2.95 2.19 8.80
C VAL A 128 4.39 1.96 9.25
N ALA A 129 5.38 2.23 8.40
CA ALA A 129 6.79 2.12 8.75
C ALA A 129 7.18 3.08 9.89
N TYR A 130 6.73 4.32 9.84
CA TYR A 130 6.97 5.29 10.92
C TYR A 130 6.33 4.84 12.23
N TRP A 131 5.08 4.39 12.21
CA TRP A 131 4.41 3.89 13.40
C TRP A 131 5.08 2.63 13.95
N ALA A 132 5.53 1.71 13.12
CA ALA A 132 6.27 0.53 13.56
C ALA A 132 7.58 0.92 14.27
N ILE A 133 8.30 1.92 13.77
CA ILE A 133 9.50 2.45 14.41
C ILE A 133 9.14 3.13 15.73
N LEU A 134 8.13 3.99 15.75
CA LEU A 134 7.68 4.67 16.98
C LEU A 134 7.22 3.67 18.04
N ALA A 135 6.43 2.68 17.66
CA ALA A 135 5.94 1.64 18.57
C ALA A 135 7.10 0.85 19.19
N THR A 136 8.06 0.41 18.38
CA THR A 136 9.15 -0.45 18.84
C THR A 136 10.27 0.31 19.58
N ARG A 137 10.53 1.56 19.19
CA ARG A 137 11.67 2.34 19.70
C ARG A 137 11.30 3.35 20.78
N ILE A 138 10.06 3.77 20.86
CA ILE A 138 9.62 4.83 21.78
C ILE A 138 8.49 4.32 22.69
N GLU A 139 7.40 3.78 22.11
CA GLU A 139 6.22 3.38 22.88
C GLU A 139 6.52 2.19 23.79
N THR A 140 7.03 1.10 23.23
CA THR A 140 7.31 -0.10 24.01
C THR A 140 8.31 0.15 25.16
N PRO A 141 9.45 0.84 24.95
CA PRO A 141 10.32 1.22 26.05
C PRO A 141 9.64 2.18 27.04
N GLY A 142 8.85 3.14 26.55
CA GLY A 142 8.13 4.07 27.39
C GLY A 142 7.10 3.41 28.30
N LEU A 143 6.35 2.45 27.78
CA LEU A 143 5.43 1.63 28.58
C LEU A 143 6.17 0.88 29.71
N ALA A 144 7.33 0.31 29.40
CA ALA A 144 8.15 -0.38 30.40
C ALA A 144 8.63 0.57 31.53
N GLU A 145 8.96 1.81 31.20
CA GLU A 145 9.34 2.84 32.20
C GLU A 145 8.20 3.10 33.20
N PHE A 146 6.95 3.07 32.72
CA PHE A 146 5.74 3.26 33.56
C PHE A 146 5.23 1.97 34.20
N GLY A 147 5.87 0.82 33.94
CA GLY A 147 5.42 -0.49 34.42
C GLY A 147 4.12 -0.98 33.77
N ALA A 148 3.72 -0.40 32.65
CA ALA A 148 2.53 -0.72 31.87
C ALA A 148 2.85 -1.72 30.74
N LYS A 149 1.86 -2.52 30.34
CA LYS A 149 1.95 -3.43 29.19
C LYS A 149 1.19 -2.90 27.96
N ASN A 150 0.24 -1.99 28.18
CA ASN A 150 -0.61 -1.43 27.15
C ASN A 150 -0.83 0.05 27.44
N VAL A 151 -1.03 0.85 26.40
CA VAL A 151 -1.32 2.29 26.53
C VAL A 151 -2.60 2.56 27.34
N ASN A 152 -3.57 1.64 27.31
CA ASN A 152 -4.80 1.76 28.09
C ASN A 152 -4.61 1.56 29.61
N ASP A 153 -3.44 1.03 30.03
CA ASP A 153 -3.10 0.83 31.44
C ASP A 153 -2.42 2.08 32.07
N LEU A 154 -2.10 3.08 31.25
CA LEU A 154 -1.44 4.30 31.68
C LEU A 154 -2.41 5.26 32.40
N SER A 155 -1.89 5.97 33.40
CA SER A 155 -2.56 7.16 33.91
C SER A 155 -2.56 8.27 32.85
N GLU A 156 -3.45 9.26 32.99
CA GLU A 156 -3.49 10.39 32.06
C GLU A 156 -2.13 11.15 32.01
N ALA A 157 -1.46 11.31 33.13
CA ALA A 157 -0.18 11.96 33.22
C ALA A 157 0.94 11.17 32.51
N ASP A 158 0.96 9.84 32.64
CA ASP A 158 1.92 8.97 31.97
C ASP A 158 1.64 8.92 30.48
N TRP A 159 0.36 8.88 30.08
CA TRP A 159 -0.04 8.96 28.68
C TRP A 159 0.44 10.27 28.02
N GLU A 160 0.20 11.42 28.65
CA GLU A 160 0.68 12.71 28.13
C GLU A 160 2.22 12.76 28.06
N SER A 161 2.92 12.16 29.02
CA SER A 161 4.37 12.05 29.00
C SER A 161 4.87 11.19 27.83
N LEU A 162 4.23 10.04 27.59
CA LEU A 162 4.54 9.14 26.47
C LEU A 162 4.22 9.83 25.13
N ARG A 163 3.07 10.49 25.04
CA ARG A 163 2.64 11.22 23.85
C ARG A 163 3.62 12.35 23.49
N ALA A 164 4.15 13.04 24.46
CA ALA A 164 5.18 14.06 24.24
C ALA A 164 6.49 13.46 23.70
N LYS A 165 6.89 12.27 24.19
CA LYS A 165 8.05 11.53 23.64
C LYS A 165 7.79 11.12 22.18
N LEU A 166 6.62 10.58 21.86
CA LEU A 166 6.22 10.19 20.50
C LEU A 166 6.24 11.40 19.55
N GLY A 167 5.67 12.54 19.97
CA GLY A 167 5.57 13.76 19.18
C GLY A 167 6.89 14.52 19.01
N SER A 168 7.94 14.21 19.78
CA SER A 168 9.24 14.91 19.73
C SER A 168 10.25 14.23 18.79
N GLN A 169 9.87 13.21 18.08
CA GLN A 169 10.77 12.46 17.22
C GLN A 169 11.17 13.21 15.95
N ARG A 170 12.34 12.87 15.42
CA ARG A 170 12.94 13.58 14.29
C ARG A 170 12.92 12.73 13.03
N LEU A 171 12.70 13.39 11.89
CA LEU A 171 12.80 12.79 10.57
C LEU A 171 13.82 13.56 9.74
N LEU A 172 14.81 12.86 9.21
CA LEU A 172 15.79 13.40 8.27
C LEU A 172 15.49 12.82 6.88
N GLY A 173 15.11 13.66 5.94
CA GLY A 173 14.83 13.30 4.56
C GLY A 173 15.62 14.12 3.56
N MET A 174 15.76 13.59 2.34
CA MET A 174 16.32 14.37 1.23
C MET A 174 15.34 15.47 0.81
N SER A 175 15.85 16.65 0.45
CA SER A 175 15.02 17.75 -0.05
C SER A 175 14.44 17.44 -1.44
N LEU A 176 13.30 18.05 -1.75
CA LEU A 176 12.61 17.82 -3.03
C LEU A 176 13.44 18.22 -4.24
N ASP A 177 14.13 19.33 -4.16
CA ASP A 177 15.00 19.89 -5.20
C ASP A 177 16.22 19.03 -5.49
N THR A 178 16.58 18.12 -4.60
CA THR A 178 17.65 17.15 -4.79
C THR A 178 17.16 15.72 -5.01
N GLY A 179 15.86 15.53 -5.25
CA GLY A 179 15.26 14.23 -5.57
C GLY A 179 14.54 13.53 -4.43
N GLY A 180 14.35 14.20 -3.29
CA GLY A 180 13.62 13.65 -2.15
C GLY A 180 12.13 13.45 -2.43
N HIS A 181 11.51 12.52 -1.71
CA HIS A 181 10.09 12.23 -1.83
C HIS A 181 9.26 13.06 -0.84
N LEU A 182 8.04 13.44 -1.23
CA LEU A 182 7.09 14.22 -0.41
C LEU A 182 6.82 13.59 0.96
N THR A 183 6.83 12.26 1.05
CA THR A 183 6.53 11.53 2.30
C THR A 183 7.69 11.45 3.27
N HIS A 184 8.85 12.02 2.93
CA HIS A 184 10.06 12.02 3.76
C HIS A 184 10.30 13.37 4.47
N GLY A 185 9.25 13.93 5.07
CA GLY A 185 9.36 15.15 5.88
C GLY A 185 9.13 16.45 5.12
N PHE A 186 8.53 16.42 3.93
CA PHE A 186 8.07 17.64 3.28
C PHE A 186 7.01 18.34 4.14
N ARG A 187 7.20 19.61 4.46
CA ARG A 187 6.38 20.33 5.46
C ARG A 187 4.86 20.27 5.24
N PRO A 188 4.34 20.40 4.01
CA PRO A 188 2.89 20.24 3.76
C PRO A 188 2.38 18.82 3.92
N ASN A 189 3.24 17.80 3.83
CA ASN A 189 2.88 16.39 4.00
C ASN A 189 2.67 16.05 5.48
N ILE A 190 1.91 15.00 5.76
CA ILE A 190 1.66 14.54 7.12
C ILE A 190 2.95 14.19 7.87
N SER A 191 3.94 13.59 7.21
CA SER A 191 5.24 13.28 7.82
C SER A 191 6.00 14.52 8.28
N GLY A 192 5.87 15.63 7.56
CA GLY A 192 6.44 16.91 7.96
C GLY A 192 5.73 17.58 9.14
N LYS A 193 4.46 17.18 9.41
CA LYS A 193 3.65 17.64 10.54
C LYS A 193 3.78 16.76 11.77
N MET A 194 4.00 15.45 11.56
CA MET A 194 4.15 14.47 12.65
C MET A 194 5.52 14.55 13.35
N PHE A 195 6.57 14.91 12.61
CA PHE A 195 7.95 14.86 13.06
C PHE A 195 8.62 16.23 13.04
N HIS A 196 9.61 16.43 13.91
CA HIS A 196 10.56 17.51 13.78
C HIS A 196 11.48 17.22 12.58
N GLN A 197 11.03 17.61 11.40
CA GLN A 197 11.72 17.30 10.16
C GLN A 197 12.97 18.18 9.95
N ARG A 198 13.98 17.59 9.33
CA ARG A 198 15.13 18.24 8.71
C ARG A 198 15.32 17.66 7.32
N GLN A 199 15.92 18.45 6.46
CA GLN A 199 16.23 18.01 5.10
C GLN A 199 17.74 18.16 4.86
N TYR A 200 18.26 17.26 4.05
CA TYR A 200 19.61 17.35 3.50
C TYR A 200 19.53 17.46 1.97
N GLY A 201 20.52 18.16 1.41
CA GLY A 201 20.75 18.22 -0.03
C GLY A 201 21.90 17.30 -0.42
N THR A 202 22.09 17.16 -1.74
CA THR A 202 23.28 16.57 -2.35
C THR A 202 23.95 17.64 -3.19
N ASP A 203 25.27 17.64 -3.21
CA ASP A 203 26.10 18.49 -4.08
C ASP A 203 26.05 18.00 -5.53
#